data_dc7d5740b206310a1c6da05ff751b265
#
_entry.id   dc7d5740b206310a1c6da05ff751b265
#
_cell.length_a   1.000
_cell.length_b   1.000
_cell.length_c   1.000
_cell.angle_alpha   90.00
_cell.angle_beta   90.00
_cell.angle_gamma   90.00
#
_symmetry.space_group_name_H-M   'P 1'
#
loop_
_entity.id
_entity.type
_entity.pdbx_description
1 polymer ?
#
loop_
_entity_poly.entity_id
_entity_poly.type
_entity_poly.pdbx_seq_one_letter_code
_entity_poly.pdbx_strand_id
1 'polypeptide(L)'
;RVVAADRHGSRIVAVVERRPPLVVSDDAGTTWRETGGGLPAGRAVAISPAHPDRVLFASASRVYLSRDGGRFWQGLAPELPGISALAWEDG
;
A
#
# COMPACT_ATOMS: atom_id res chain seq x y z
N ARG A 1 6.11 0.55 14.34
CA ARG A 1 5.13 1.64 14.29
C ARG A 1 4.39 1.66 12.95
N VAL A 2 3.09 1.79 12.98
CA VAL A 2 2.27 1.93 11.79
C VAL A 2 2.23 3.41 11.38
N VAL A 3 2.59 3.67 10.12
CA VAL A 3 2.58 5.02 9.55
C VAL A 3 1.22 5.32 8.90
N ALA A 4 0.68 4.34 8.19
CA ALA A 4 -0.60 4.44 7.49
C ALA A 4 -1.18 3.04 7.32
N ALA A 5 -2.49 2.96 7.17
CA ALA A 5 -3.16 1.69 6.91
C ALA A 5 -4.45 1.92 6.15
N ASP A 6 -4.89 0.91 5.42
CA ASP A 6 -6.20 0.88 4.80
C ASP A 6 -6.78 -0.53 4.89
N ARG A 7 -8.08 -0.60 4.81
CA ARG A 7 -8.82 -1.86 4.97
C ARG A 7 -9.95 -1.96 3.97
N HIS A 8 -10.15 -3.16 3.44
CA HIS A 8 -11.33 -3.52 2.65
C HIS A 8 -11.73 -4.95 3.01
N GLY A 9 -12.88 -5.09 3.68
CA GLY A 9 -13.32 -6.38 4.17
C GLY A 9 -12.30 -6.98 5.14
N SER A 10 -11.86 -8.21 4.87
CA SER A 10 -10.85 -8.88 5.68
C SER A 10 -9.41 -8.53 5.28
N ARG A 11 -9.21 -7.75 4.22
CA ARG A 11 -7.87 -7.33 3.81
C ARG A 11 -7.47 -6.04 4.50
N ILE A 12 -6.31 -6.06 5.14
CA ILE A 12 -5.70 -4.90 5.78
C ILE A 12 -4.30 -4.76 5.21
N VAL A 13 -3.94 -3.55 4.76
CA VAL A 13 -2.59 -3.23 4.31
C VAL A 13 -2.06 -2.12 5.20
N ALA A 14 -0.91 -2.32 5.80
CA ALA A 14 -0.30 -1.33 6.68
C ALA A 14 1.12 -0.99 6.23
N VAL A 15 1.44 0.30 6.28
CA VAL A 15 2.78 0.83 6.09
C VAL A 15 3.43 0.93 7.46
N VAL A 16 4.62 0.36 7.58
CA VAL A 16 5.36 0.32 8.84
C VAL A 16 6.74 0.97 8.68
N GLU A 17 7.30 1.46 9.78
CA GLU A 17 8.63 2.07 9.80
C GLU A 17 9.71 0.99 9.90
N ARG A 18 9.82 0.16 8.88
CA ARG A 18 10.87 -0.85 8.77
C ARG A 18 10.96 -1.32 7.33
N ARG A 19 11.85 -2.26 7.06
CA ARG A 19 11.98 -2.88 5.75
C ARG A 19 11.75 -4.38 5.84
N PRO A 20 10.93 -4.95 4.93
CA PRO A 20 10.10 -4.24 3.93
C PRO A 20 9.03 -3.36 4.59
N PRO A 21 8.57 -2.30 3.89
CA PRO A 21 7.72 -1.29 4.54
C PRO A 21 6.24 -1.68 4.66
N LEU A 22 5.82 -2.81 4.14
CA LEU A 22 4.42 -3.19 4.09
C LEU A 22 4.17 -4.53 4.77
N VAL A 23 3.04 -4.61 5.46
CA VAL A 23 2.48 -5.86 5.96
C VAL A 23 1.02 -5.96 5.50
N VAL A 24 0.61 -7.15 5.11
CA VAL A 24 -0.73 -7.42 4.58
C VAL A 24 -1.34 -8.59 5.35
N SER A 25 -2.58 -8.41 5.76
CA SER A 25 -3.42 -9.47 6.30
C SER A 25 -4.61 -9.68 5.36
N ASP A 26 -4.94 -10.93 5.06
CA ASP A 26 -6.14 -11.28 4.30
C ASP A 26 -7.22 -11.92 5.19
N ASP A 27 -6.97 -12.00 6.49
CA ASP A 27 -7.86 -12.65 7.46
C ASP A 27 -8.18 -11.74 8.65
N ALA A 28 -8.38 -10.46 8.37
CA ALA A 28 -8.77 -9.44 9.33
C ALA A 28 -7.79 -9.27 10.50
N GLY A 29 -6.49 -9.51 10.23
CA GLY A 29 -5.44 -9.28 11.21
C GLY A 29 -5.00 -10.50 11.99
N THR A 30 -5.50 -11.69 11.67
CA THR A 30 -5.11 -12.92 12.35
C THR A 30 -3.69 -13.34 11.95
N THR A 31 -3.38 -13.29 10.65
CA THR A 31 -2.03 -13.55 10.14
C THR A 31 -1.57 -12.44 9.23
N TRP A 32 -0.27 -12.20 9.18
CA TRP A 32 0.34 -11.11 8.42
C TRP A 32 1.51 -11.63 7.58
N ARG A 33 1.67 -11.06 6.41
CA ARG A 33 2.85 -11.28 5.56
C ARG A 33 3.51 -9.97 5.24
N GLU A 34 4.83 -9.99 5.16
CA GLU A 34 5.61 -8.85 4.71
C GLU A 34 5.61 -8.80 3.20
N THR A 35 5.55 -7.60 2.63
CA THR A 35 5.61 -7.37 1.20
C THR A 35 6.26 -6.03 0.89
N GLY A 36 6.55 -5.78 -0.38
CA GLY A 36 7.15 -4.52 -0.80
C GLY A 36 8.67 -4.51 -0.63
N GLY A 37 9.32 -5.66 -0.75
CA GLY A 37 10.79 -5.72 -0.75
C GLY A 37 11.35 -4.85 -1.87
N GLY A 38 12.33 -4.00 -1.53
CA GLY A 38 12.91 -3.05 -2.47
C GLY A 38 12.17 -1.72 -2.56
N LEU A 39 10.98 -1.58 -1.98
CA LEU A 39 10.29 -0.29 -1.94
C LEU A 39 10.94 0.66 -0.93
N PRO A 40 10.90 1.96 -1.19
CA PRO A 40 11.36 2.96 -0.22
C PRO A 40 10.42 3.07 0.97
N ALA A 41 10.82 3.84 1.97
CA ALA A 41 9.96 4.13 3.12
C ALA A 41 8.63 4.72 2.67
N GLY A 42 7.53 4.21 3.22
CA GLY A 42 6.18 4.58 2.80
C GLY A 42 5.58 5.71 3.61
N ARG A 43 4.62 6.39 2.98
CA ARG A 43 3.84 7.48 3.57
C ARG A 43 2.35 7.20 3.58
N ALA A 44 1.86 6.47 2.58
CA ALA A 44 0.43 6.27 2.40
C ALA A 44 0.14 4.96 1.68
N VAL A 45 -1.05 4.44 1.88
CA VAL A 45 -1.56 3.25 1.20
C VAL A 45 -3.07 3.38 1.03
N ALA A 46 -3.59 2.86 -0.09
CA ALA A 46 -5.03 2.85 -0.34
C ALA A 46 -5.42 1.62 -1.15
N ILE A 47 -6.43 0.90 -0.67
CA ILE A 47 -7.02 -0.26 -1.35
C ILE A 47 -8.20 0.24 -2.18
N SER A 48 -8.29 -0.18 -3.45
CA SER A 48 -9.44 0.16 -4.29
C SER A 48 -10.71 -0.51 -3.77
N PRO A 49 -11.77 0.24 -3.46
CA PRO A 49 -13.03 -0.38 -3.03
C PRO A 49 -13.69 -1.20 -4.15
N ALA A 50 -13.55 -0.77 -5.40
CA ALA A 50 -14.14 -1.46 -6.55
C ALA A 50 -13.36 -2.72 -6.94
N HIS A 51 -12.03 -2.70 -6.75
CA HIS A 51 -11.13 -3.80 -7.11
C HIS A 51 -10.11 -4.01 -5.99
N PRO A 52 -10.45 -4.76 -4.92
CA PRO A 52 -9.60 -4.86 -3.72
C PRO A 52 -8.21 -5.46 -3.93
N ASP A 53 -7.96 -6.13 -5.06
CA ASP A 53 -6.62 -6.60 -5.41
C ASP A 53 -5.70 -5.46 -5.87
N ARG A 54 -6.26 -4.29 -6.17
CA ARG A 54 -5.50 -3.11 -6.55
C ARG A 54 -5.20 -2.27 -5.33
N VAL A 55 -3.92 -2.06 -5.07
CA VAL A 55 -3.45 -1.31 -3.92
C VAL A 55 -2.46 -0.26 -4.39
N LEU A 56 -2.63 0.97 -3.92
CA LEU A 56 -1.66 2.05 -4.12
C LEU A 56 -0.81 2.21 -2.86
N PHE A 57 0.48 2.38 -3.07
CA PHE A 57 1.46 2.69 -2.03
C PHE A 57 2.21 3.94 -2.46
N ALA A 58 2.45 4.86 -1.56
CA ALA A 58 3.23 6.04 -1.86
C ALA A 58 4.42 6.17 -0.91
N SER A 59 5.58 6.46 -1.48
CA SER A 59 6.71 7.05 -0.79
C SER A 59 6.53 8.57 -0.74
N ALA A 60 7.55 9.31 -0.33
CA ALA A 60 7.49 10.77 -0.31
C ALA A 60 7.30 11.38 -1.70
N SER A 61 7.69 10.70 -2.78
CA SER A 61 7.75 11.28 -4.12
C SER A 61 7.18 10.38 -5.23
N ARG A 62 6.87 9.13 -4.97
CA ARG A 62 6.42 8.22 -6.02
C ARG A 62 5.27 7.35 -5.56
N VAL A 63 4.37 7.05 -6.49
CA VAL A 63 3.25 6.14 -6.28
C VAL A 63 3.57 4.81 -6.96
N TYR A 64 3.22 3.72 -6.29
CA TYR A 64 3.38 2.36 -6.76
C TYR A 64 2.03 1.67 -6.77
N LEU A 65 1.80 0.85 -7.78
CA LEU A 65 0.56 0.08 -7.93
C LEU A 65 0.86 -1.41 -7.81
N SER A 66 0.07 -2.10 -7.00
CA SER A 66 -0.04 -3.55 -7.02
C SER A 66 -1.40 -3.94 -7.58
N ARG A 67 -1.45 -5.01 -8.38
CA ARG A 67 -2.69 -5.56 -8.95
C ARG A 67 -3.03 -6.94 -8.41
N ASP A 68 -2.25 -7.43 -7.46
CA ASP A 68 -2.32 -8.79 -6.95
C ASP A 68 -2.36 -8.85 -5.43
N GLY A 69 -2.98 -7.86 -4.82
CA GLY A 69 -3.14 -7.83 -3.38
C GLY A 69 -1.87 -7.47 -2.61
N GLY A 70 -0.94 -6.77 -3.26
CA GLY A 70 0.27 -6.29 -2.61
C GLY A 70 1.47 -7.22 -2.74
N ARG A 71 1.46 -8.18 -3.69
CA ARG A 71 2.60 -9.07 -3.89
C ARG A 71 3.67 -8.44 -4.78
N PHE A 72 3.28 -7.92 -5.93
CA PHE A 72 4.19 -7.24 -6.86
C PHE A 72 3.79 -5.78 -7.01
N TRP A 73 4.79 -4.92 -7.17
CA TRP A 73 4.62 -3.48 -7.19
C TRP A 73 5.28 -2.88 -8.41
N GLN A 74 4.58 -1.95 -9.06
CA GLN A 74 5.07 -1.22 -10.22
C GLN A 74 5.08 0.27 -9.89
N GLY A 75 6.22 0.92 -10.07
CA GLY A 75 6.32 2.37 -9.93
C GLY A 75 5.58 3.08 -11.04
N LEU A 76 4.80 4.09 -10.69
CA LEU A 76 4.08 4.91 -11.65
C LEU A 76 4.84 6.21 -11.89
N ALA A 77 4.85 6.68 -13.12
CA ALA A 77 5.38 7.99 -13.48
C ALA A 77 4.22 8.98 -13.58
N PRO A 78 4.49 10.29 -13.36
CA PRO A 78 5.73 10.93 -12.94
C PRO A 78 5.97 10.87 -11.43
N GLU A 79 7.17 11.26 -11.00
CA GLU A 79 7.42 11.54 -9.59
C GLU A 79 6.66 12.79 -9.17
N LEU A 80 6.12 12.77 -7.96
CA LEU A 80 5.37 13.87 -7.39
C LEU A 80 6.02 14.29 -6.06
N PRO A 81 6.29 15.57 -5.84
CA PRO A 81 6.89 15.99 -4.58
C PRO A 81 5.87 16.00 -3.44
N GLY A 82 6.31 15.61 -2.25
CA GLY A 82 5.55 15.80 -1.03
C GLY A 82 4.27 14.97 -0.90
N ILE A 83 4.24 13.75 -1.45
CA ILE A 83 3.07 12.88 -1.28
C ILE A 83 2.90 12.52 0.19
N SER A 84 1.74 12.78 0.76
CA SER A 84 1.43 12.44 2.15
C SER A 84 0.15 11.62 2.31
N ALA A 85 -0.69 11.55 1.28
CA ALA A 85 -1.94 10.81 1.31
C ALA A 85 -2.31 10.31 -0.09
N LEU A 86 -3.10 9.24 -0.14
CA LEU A 86 -3.62 8.64 -1.36
C LEU A 86 -5.11 8.34 -1.19
N ALA A 87 -5.84 8.44 -2.29
CA ALA A 87 -7.22 8.00 -2.34
C ALA A 87 -7.53 7.48 -3.75
N TRP A 88 -8.44 6.51 -3.83
CA TRP A 88 -8.99 6.05 -5.09
C TRP A 88 -10.22 6.88 -5.46
N GLU A 89 -10.31 7.22 -6.73
CA GLU A 89 -11.52 7.78 -7.31
C GLU A 89 -12.16 6.69 -8.17
N ASP A 90 -13.06 5.95 -7.57
CA ASP A 90 -13.83 4.92 -8.29
C ASP A 90 -15.10 5.57 -8.80
N GLY A 91 -15.03 5.99 -10.04
CA GLY A 91 -16.15 6.60 -10.73
C GLY A 91 -17.32 5.69 -10.93
#